data_b5fc846b2e83a838bad2a9312bd18232
#
_entry.id   b5fc846b2e83a838bad2a9312bd18232
#
_cell.length_a   1.000
_cell.length_b   1.000
_cell.length_c   1.000
_cell.angle_alpha   90.00
_cell.angle_beta   90.00
_cell.angle_gamma   90.00
#
_symmetry.space_group_name_H-M   'P 1'
#
loop_
_entity.id
_entity.type
_entity.pdbx_description
1 polymer ?
#
loop_
_entity_poly.entity_id
_entity_poly.type
_entity_poly.pdbx_seq_one_letter_code
_entity_poly.pdbx_strand_id
1 'polypeptide(L)'
;MPTKVRSDEKRIAGRGQKSSDSERARLMPATKERILASATKLFAKKGFDGVGIREICKDAGANICMISYFWGGKEGLYQGILDDLIQKQTEYDKNILNLGVEPETLSKKEQIDLLYTILDKSVDMMYSGFISNDLMGFLLQEHHHQRIELTSPLLVYVRKLIAAIFDKKTDDKDVIFKTIFIISQINSPKIMPAFSLKLLKQEKFSEEDKNIIKNNVRTYIQALLNEVQG
;
A
#
# COMPACT_ATOMS: atom_id res chain seq x y z
N MET A 1 67.61 19.93 -10.05
CA MET A 1 66.37 19.23 -10.41
C MET A 1 65.64 18.76 -9.17
N PRO A 2 64.52 19.32 -8.81
CA PRO A 2 63.42 18.57 -8.21
C PRO A 2 62.10 19.14 -8.67
N THR A 3 61.18 18.30 -9.20
CA THR A 3 59.74 18.62 -9.25
C THR A 3 58.99 17.52 -10.03
N LYS A 4 58.66 16.41 -9.37
CA LYS A 4 57.68 15.45 -9.96
C LYS A 4 56.94 14.56 -8.96
N VAL A 5 56.82 14.94 -7.69
CA VAL A 5 56.15 14.10 -6.66
C VAL A 5 54.85 14.69 -6.16
N ARG A 6 54.45 15.92 -6.54
CA ARG A 6 53.24 16.57 -6.00
C ARG A 6 51.94 16.40 -6.82
N SER A 7 52.01 15.80 -8.03
CA SER A 7 50.84 15.63 -8.89
C SER A 7 50.10 14.30 -8.73
N ASP A 8 50.73 13.28 -8.17
CA ASP A 8 50.14 11.95 -8.06
C ASP A 8 49.29 11.75 -6.77
N GLU A 9 49.63 12.43 -5.68
CA GLU A 9 48.84 12.35 -4.43
C GLU A 9 47.43 12.96 -4.56
N LYS A 10 47.27 14.04 -5.36
CA LYS A 10 45.94 14.63 -5.62
C LYS A 10 45.04 13.78 -6.52
N ARG A 11 45.60 12.90 -7.35
CA ARG A 11 44.84 11.99 -8.22
C ARG A 11 44.32 10.78 -7.47
N ILE A 12 45.03 10.30 -6.47
CA ILE A 12 44.63 9.13 -5.65
C ILE A 12 43.55 9.54 -4.67
N ALA A 13 43.63 10.73 -4.03
CA ALA A 13 42.61 11.23 -3.14
C ALA A 13 41.25 11.49 -3.85
N GLY A 14 41.25 11.97 -5.09
CA GLY A 14 40.02 12.23 -5.85
C GLY A 14 39.30 10.96 -6.37
N ARG A 15 40.02 9.85 -6.52
CA ARG A 15 39.42 8.57 -6.96
C ARG A 15 38.74 7.80 -5.82
N GLY A 16 39.29 7.86 -4.60
CA GLY A 16 38.69 7.23 -3.41
C GLY A 16 37.39 7.92 -2.97
N GLN A 17 37.29 9.24 -3.13
CA GLN A 17 36.13 10.03 -2.72
C GLN A 17 34.94 9.84 -3.68
N LYS A 18 35.19 9.75 -5.02
CA LYS A 18 34.15 9.49 -6.01
C LYS A 18 33.56 8.06 -5.92
N SER A 19 34.36 7.06 -5.53
CA SER A 19 33.86 5.68 -5.31
C SER A 19 33.01 5.58 -4.04
N SER A 20 33.38 6.26 -2.96
CA SER A 20 32.63 6.30 -1.71
C SER A 20 31.29 7.05 -1.85
N ASP A 21 31.25 8.11 -2.64
CA ASP A 21 30.02 8.88 -2.88
C ASP A 21 29.05 8.12 -3.77
N SER A 22 29.53 7.39 -4.77
CA SER A 22 28.68 6.53 -5.63
C SER A 22 28.13 5.30 -4.87
N GLU A 23 28.89 4.74 -3.96
CA GLU A 23 28.50 3.64 -3.10
C GLU A 23 27.51 4.10 -2.03
N ARG A 24 27.72 5.27 -1.40
CA ARG A 24 26.75 5.94 -0.55
C ARG A 24 25.43 6.19 -1.26
N ALA A 25 25.45 6.75 -2.46
CA ALA A 25 24.24 7.03 -3.24
C ALA A 25 23.43 5.77 -3.56
N ARG A 26 24.07 4.60 -3.72
CA ARG A 26 23.40 3.31 -3.93
C ARG A 26 22.83 2.71 -2.63
N LEU A 27 23.49 2.93 -1.50
CA LEU A 27 23.07 2.37 -0.20
C LEU A 27 21.97 3.21 0.48
N MET A 28 21.82 4.47 0.14
CA MET A 28 20.85 5.39 0.73
C MET A 28 19.38 4.96 0.53
N PRO A 29 18.91 4.61 -0.69
CA PRO A 29 17.54 4.15 -0.92
C PRO A 29 17.23 2.88 -0.11
N ALA A 30 18.10 1.88 -0.16
CA ALA A 30 17.92 0.62 0.58
C ALA A 30 17.89 0.83 2.10
N THR A 31 18.64 1.80 2.63
CA THR A 31 18.61 2.15 4.05
C THR A 31 17.29 2.84 4.42
N LYS A 32 16.79 3.74 3.56
CA LYS A 32 15.50 4.40 3.75
C LYS A 32 14.36 3.38 3.81
N GLU A 33 14.34 2.43 2.88
CA GLU A 33 13.33 1.36 2.83
C GLU A 33 13.37 0.46 4.09
N ARG A 34 14.57 0.06 4.55
CA ARG A 34 14.71 -0.75 5.77
C ARG A 34 14.20 -0.01 7.00
N ILE A 35 14.46 1.29 7.11
CA ILE A 35 13.97 2.11 8.22
C ILE A 35 12.44 2.22 8.16
N LEU A 36 11.85 2.47 7.00
CA LEU A 36 10.38 2.52 6.81
C LEU A 36 9.73 1.19 7.21
N ALA A 37 10.25 0.07 6.71
CA ALA A 37 9.73 -1.27 7.03
C ALA A 37 9.81 -1.58 8.53
N SER A 38 10.95 -1.28 9.16
CA SER A 38 11.14 -1.46 10.60
C SER A 38 10.19 -0.58 11.43
N ALA A 39 10.04 0.69 11.05
CA ALA A 39 9.14 1.62 11.72
C ALA A 39 7.68 1.15 11.61
N THR A 40 7.23 0.77 10.39
CA THR A 40 5.88 0.24 10.15
C THR A 40 5.59 -0.97 11.04
N LYS A 41 6.49 -1.95 11.06
CA LYS A 41 6.38 -3.15 11.90
C LYS A 41 6.29 -2.83 13.40
N LEU A 42 7.14 -1.93 13.88
CA LEU A 42 7.19 -1.57 15.29
C LEU A 42 5.98 -0.73 15.71
N PHE A 43 5.57 0.24 14.91
CA PHE A 43 4.36 1.02 15.16
C PHE A 43 3.10 0.15 15.14
N ALA A 44 2.99 -0.81 14.20
CA ALA A 44 1.89 -1.76 14.18
C ALA A 44 1.79 -2.61 15.46
N LYS A 45 2.93 -2.90 16.10
CA LYS A 45 2.97 -3.76 17.30
C LYS A 45 2.79 -3.01 18.60
N LYS A 46 3.33 -1.79 18.71
CA LYS A 46 3.47 -1.06 19.97
C LYS A 46 2.80 0.32 19.97
N GLY A 47 2.21 0.72 18.84
CA GLY A 47 1.73 2.07 18.64
C GLY A 47 2.84 3.10 18.42
N PHE A 48 2.46 4.28 17.97
CA PHE A 48 3.40 5.37 17.74
C PHE A 48 4.18 5.74 19.03
N ASP A 49 3.49 5.94 20.15
CA ASP A 49 4.09 6.41 21.39
C ASP A 49 5.00 5.37 22.04
N GLY A 50 4.70 4.08 21.85
CA GLY A 50 5.44 2.95 22.43
C GLY A 50 6.78 2.62 21.77
N VAL A 51 7.18 3.35 20.70
CA VAL A 51 8.38 3.06 19.91
C VAL A 51 9.35 4.24 19.88
N GLY A 52 10.63 3.99 20.20
CA GLY A 52 11.69 4.98 20.09
C GLY A 52 12.51 4.86 18.80
N ILE A 53 13.07 6.00 18.32
CA ILE A 53 13.91 6.02 17.10
C ILE A 53 15.16 5.12 17.22
N ARG A 54 15.69 4.94 18.43
CA ARG A 54 16.83 4.02 18.67
C ARG A 54 16.44 2.57 18.42
N GLU A 55 15.24 2.18 18.79
CA GLU A 55 14.70 0.83 18.56
C GLU A 55 14.50 0.56 17.07
N ILE A 56 13.92 1.53 16.36
CA ILE A 56 13.73 1.46 14.90
C ILE A 56 15.07 1.29 14.20
N CYS A 57 16.05 2.12 14.52
CA CYS A 57 17.37 2.04 13.91
C CYS A 57 18.09 0.72 14.21
N LYS A 58 17.95 0.19 15.43
CA LYS A 58 18.50 -1.11 15.81
C LYS A 58 17.88 -2.25 14.99
N ASP A 59 16.55 -2.28 14.84
CA ASP A 59 15.83 -3.29 14.05
C ASP A 59 16.17 -3.16 12.55
N ALA A 60 16.30 -1.94 12.03
CA ALA A 60 16.66 -1.66 10.64
C ALA A 60 18.15 -1.87 10.30
N GLY A 61 19.02 -2.07 11.28
CA GLY A 61 20.47 -2.07 11.07
C GLY A 61 20.98 -0.73 10.50
N ALA A 62 20.46 0.39 11.00
CA ALA A 62 20.75 1.74 10.51
C ALA A 62 21.30 2.67 11.60
N ASN A 63 22.02 3.72 11.18
CA ASN A 63 22.48 4.75 12.09
C ASN A 63 21.31 5.67 12.47
N ILE A 64 21.23 6.06 13.75
CA ILE A 64 20.18 6.92 14.29
C ILE A 64 20.08 8.27 13.56
N CYS A 65 21.22 8.82 13.09
CA CYS A 65 21.25 10.07 12.33
C CYS A 65 20.47 9.99 11.01
N MET A 66 20.24 8.79 10.48
CA MET A 66 19.53 8.61 9.21
C MET A 66 18.05 8.97 9.32
N ILE A 67 17.41 8.77 10.46
CA ILE A 67 16.02 9.18 10.68
C ILE A 67 15.91 10.71 10.64
N SER A 68 16.79 11.41 11.36
CA SER A 68 16.81 12.87 11.31
C SER A 68 17.15 13.41 9.92
N TYR A 69 18.04 12.72 9.21
CA TYR A 69 18.45 13.11 7.86
C TYR A 69 17.31 12.95 6.83
N PHE A 70 16.59 11.81 6.85
CA PHE A 70 15.55 11.54 5.85
C PHE A 70 14.21 12.18 6.18
N TRP A 71 13.87 12.31 7.48
CA TRP A 71 12.51 12.68 7.91
C TRP A 71 12.47 13.74 9.01
N GLY A 72 13.60 14.24 9.46
CA GLY A 72 13.62 15.26 10.52
C GLY A 72 13.34 14.73 11.94
N GLY A 73 12.88 13.47 12.07
CA GLY A 73 12.55 12.87 13.36
C GLY A 73 11.50 11.77 13.26
N LYS A 74 10.93 11.39 14.41
CA LYS A 74 9.97 10.29 14.53
C LYS A 74 8.64 10.63 13.87
N GLU A 75 8.14 11.83 14.06
CA GLU A 75 6.92 12.34 13.45
C GLU A 75 7.01 12.41 11.94
N GLY A 76 8.13 12.91 11.42
CA GLY A 76 8.40 12.91 9.97
C GLY A 76 8.53 11.49 9.39
N LEU A 77 9.12 10.56 10.13
CA LEU A 77 9.19 9.15 9.74
C LEU A 77 7.78 8.51 9.68
N TYR A 78 6.93 8.80 10.65
CA TYR A 78 5.54 8.37 10.65
C TYR A 78 4.79 8.90 9.43
N GLN A 79 4.89 10.19 9.13
CA GLN A 79 4.32 10.78 7.92
C GLN A 79 4.91 10.14 6.65
N GLY A 80 6.21 9.85 6.66
CA GLY A 80 6.89 9.18 5.55
C GLY A 80 6.36 7.78 5.24
N ILE A 81 5.82 7.04 6.21
CA ILE A 81 5.13 5.76 5.97
C ILE A 81 3.82 5.99 5.20
N LEU A 82 3.05 7.00 5.60
CA LEU A 82 1.79 7.34 4.92
C LEU A 82 2.04 7.87 3.50
N ASP A 83 3.04 8.74 3.33
CA ASP A 83 3.41 9.30 2.03
C ASP A 83 3.88 8.21 1.06
N ASP A 84 4.70 7.26 1.51
CA ASP A 84 5.15 6.12 0.73
C ASP A 84 3.98 5.24 0.26
N LEU A 85 3.00 5.00 1.14
CA LEU A 85 1.78 4.28 0.79
C LEU A 85 0.96 5.02 -0.26
N ILE A 86 0.72 6.33 -0.04
CA ILE A 86 -0.07 7.16 -0.97
C ILE A 86 0.62 7.23 -2.34
N GLN A 87 1.93 7.41 -2.37
CA GLN A 87 2.70 7.44 -3.61
C GLN A 87 2.55 6.11 -4.37
N LYS A 88 2.79 4.99 -3.71
CA LYS A 88 2.69 3.66 -4.30
C LYS A 88 1.27 3.36 -4.79
N GLN A 89 0.25 3.73 -4.02
CA GLN A 89 -1.14 3.58 -4.43
C GLN A 89 -1.46 4.44 -5.65
N THR A 90 -1.01 5.70 -5.68
CA THR A 90 -1.21 6.62 -6.81
C THR A 90 -0.54 6.11 -8.08
N GLU A 91 0.67 5.56 -7.98
CA GLU A 91 1.36 4.94 -9.11
C GLU A 91 0.63 3.69 -9.61
N TYR A 92 0.12 2.86 -8.71
CA TYR A 92 -0.69 1.71 -9.05
C TYR A 92 -1.98 2.12 -9.76
N ASP A 93 -2.71 3.09 -9.20
CA ASP A 93 -3.98 3.57 -9.75
C ASP A 93 -3.80 4.17 -11.15
N LYS A 94 -2.76 4.97 -11.36
CA LYS A 94 -2.45 5.57 -12.68
C LYS A 94 -2.13 4.52 -13.75
N ASN A 95 -1.38 3.49 -13.40
CA ASN A 95 -0.90 2.48 -14.34
C ASN A 95 -1.95 1.41 -14.65
N ILE A 96 -2.96 1.24 -13.80
CA ILE A 96 -3.84 0.07 -13.83
C ILE A 96 -5.30 0.46 -13.98
N LEU A 97 -5.70 1.63 -13.48
CA LEU A 97 -7.08 2.08 -13.42
C LEU A 97 -7.22 3.44 -14.10
N ASN A 98 -7.90 3.47 -15.24
CA ASN A 98 -8.33 4.73 -15.84
C ASN A 98 -9.56 5.27 -15.08
N LEU A 99 -9.35 5.79 -13.86
CA LEU A 99 -10.41 6.37 -13.01
C LEU A 99 -10.94 7.71 -13.55
N GLY A 100 -10.48 8.16 -14.72
CA GLY A 100 -10.91 9.40 -15.35
C GLY A 100 -12.21 9.30 -16.15
N VAL A 101 -12.77 8.09 -16.29
CA VAL A 101 -14.05 7.89 -17.01
C VAL A 101 -15.19 7.97 -15.99
N GLU A 102 -16.14 8.90 -16.20
CA GLU A 102 -17.32 8.98 -15.33
C GLU A 102 -18.24 7.77 -15.61
N PRO A 103 -18.62 6.98 -14.57
CA PRO A 103 -19.41 5.77 -14.75
C PRO A 103 -20.72 5.96 -15.54
N GLU A 104 -21.37 7.09 -15.39
CA GLU A 104 -22.65 7.42 -16.03
C GLU A 104 -22.55 7.55 -17.56
N THR A 105 -21.33 7.72 -18.09
CA THR A 105 -21.09 7.77 -19.55
C THR A 105 -20.97 6.40 -20.19
N LEU A 106 -20.86 5.36 -19.39
CA LEU A 106 -20.69 3.97 -19.84
C LEU A 106 -22.03 3.25 -19.94
N SER A 107 -22.15 2.32 -20.88
CA SER A 107 -23.25 1.36 -20.89
C SER A 107 -23.23 0.45 -19.67
N LYS A 108 -24.37 -0.13 -19.29
CA LYS A 108 -24.46 -1.07 -18.15
C LYS A 108 -23.44 -2.21 -18.24
N LYS A 109 -23.24 -2.75 -19.43
CA LYS A 109 -22.25 -3.80 -19.67
C LYS A 109 -20.84 -3.31 -19.36
N GLU A 110 -20.47 -2.15 -19.90
CA GLU A 110 -19.14 -1.56 -19.66
C GLU A 110 -18.93 -1.21 -18.18
N GLN A 111 -19.97 -0.73 -17.49
CA GLN A 111 -19.91 -0.48 -16.03
C GLN A 111 -19.62 -1.77 -15.26
N ILE A 112 -20.29 -2.88 -15.58
CA ILE A 112 -20.08 -4.17 -14.93
C ILE A 112 -18.70 -4.75 -15.25
N ASP A 113 -18.28 -4.71 -16.52
CA ASP A 113 -16.97 -5.20 -16.95
C ASP A 113 -15.83 -4.39 -16.27
N LEU A 114 -16.02 -3.07 -16.13
CA LEU A 114 -15.08 -2.19 -15.43
C LEU A 114 -15.04 -2.53 -13.94
N LEU A 115 -16.20 -2.77 -13.30
CA LEU A 115 -16.25 -3.16 -11.88
C LEU A 115 -15.45 -4.45 -11.66
N TYR A 116 -15.67 -5.49 -12.46
CA TYR A 116 -14.91 -6.74 -12.35
C TYR A 116 -13.40 -6.51 -12.55
N THR A 117 -13.03 -5.70 -13.54
CA THR A 117 -11.63 -5.37 -13.80
C THR A 117 -10.98 -4.69 -12.61
N ILE A 118 -11.64 -3.70 -12.00
CA ILE A 118 -11.15 -2.98 -10.84
C ILE A 118 -10.98 -3.92 -9.65
N LEU A 119 -11.98 -4.76 -9.37
CA LEU A 119 -11.95 -5.65 -8.22
C LEU A 119 -10.91 -6.76 -8.36
N ASP A 120 -10.74 -7.34 -9.55
CA ASP A 120 -9.68 -8.32 -9.81
C ASP A 120 -8.30 -7.73 -9.56
N LYS A 121 -8.05 -6.52 -10.06
CA LYS A 121 -6.79 -5.80 -9.84
C LYS A 121 -6.61 -5.42 -8.38
N SER A 122 -7.69 -5.06 -7.67
CA SER A 122 -7.64 -4.79 -6.23
C SER A 122 -7.23 -6.04 -5.43
N VAL A 123 -7.72 -7.22 -5.79
CA VAL A 123 -7.26 -8.49 -5.20
C VAL A 123 -5.79 -8.71 -5.50
N ASP A 124 -5.35 -8.54 -6.75
CA ASP A 124 -3.94 -8.72 -7.11
C ASP A 124 -3.03 -7.78 -6.31
N MET A 125 -3.39 -6.51 -6.19
CA MET A 125 -2.64 -5.53 -5.40
C MET A 125 -2.60 -5.92 -3.91
N MET A 126 -3.76 -6.23 -3.32
CA MET A 126 -3.87 -6.54 -1.90
C MET A 126 -3.01 -7.75 -1.51
N TYR A 127 -2.91 -8.75 -2.39
CA TYR A 127 -2.23 -10.01 -2.11
C TYR A 127 -0.86 -10.15 -2.80
N SER A 128 -0.37 -9.14 -3.52
CA SER A 128 0.96 -9.14 -4.16
C SER A 128 2.14 -8.95 -3.20
N GLY A 129 1.87 -8.62 -1.93
CA GLY A 129 2.90 -8.18 -0.98
C GLY A 129 3.12 -6.66 -0.95
N PHE A 130 2.47 -5.91 -1.83
CA PHE A 130 2.47 -4.45 -1.84
C PHE A 130 2.02 -3.86 -0.49
N ILE A 131 0.92 -4.37 0.07
CA ILE A 131 0.49 -4.06 1.44
C ILE A 131 0.92 -5.22 2.33
N SER A 132 1.99 -5.03 3.10
CA SER A 132 2.42 -6.03 4.09
C SER A 132 1.41 -6.18 5.23
N ASN A 133 1.46 -7.30 5.96
CA ASN A 133 0.61 -7.48 7.14
C ASN A 133 0.91 -6.43 8.22
N ASP A 134 2.17 -6.03 8.37
CA ASP A 134 2.56 -4.98 9.32
C ASP A 134 1.99 -3.62 8.91
N LEU A 135 2.02 -3.27 7.60
CA LEU A 135 1.41 -2.05 7.10
C LEU A 135 -0.11 -2.05 7.29
N MET A 136 -0.78 -3.16 7.01
CA MET A 136 -2.22 -3.29 7.26
C MET A 136 -2.54 -3.10 8.74
N GLY A 137 -1.79 -3.75 9.63
CA GLY A 137 -1.96 -3.60 11.08
C GLY A 137 -1.75 -2.16 11.55
N PHE A 138 -0.73 -1.47 11.02
CA PHE A 138 -0.48 -0.06 11.28
C PHE A 138 -1.66 0.82 10.84
N LEU A 139 -2.13 0.67 9.61
CA LEU A 139 -3.25 1.46 9.08
C LEU A 139 -4.55 1.26 9.87
N LEU A 140 -4.86 0.02 10.24
CA LEU A 140 -6.06 -0.28 11.05
C LEU A 140 -5.97 0.34 12.45
N GLN A 141 -4.79 0.30 13.06
CA GLN A 141 -4.57 0.92 14.38
C GLN A 141 -4.72 2.44 14.30
N GLU A 142 -4.13 3.08 13.29
CA GLU A 142 -4.20 4.53 13.12
C GLU A 142 -5.61 4.99 12.75
N HIS A 143 -6.34 4.22 11.96
CA HIS A 143 -7.76 4.48 11.71
C HIS A 143 -8.62 4.34 12.98
N HIS A 144 -8.37 3.31 13.80
CA HIS A 144 -9.06 3.13 15.09
C HIS A 144 -8.84 4.33 16.02
N HIS A 145 -7.64 4.91 16.03
CA HIS A 145 -7.32 6.12 16.77
C HIS A 145 -7.76 7.43 16.09
N GLN A 146 -8.48 7.36 14.96
CA GLN A 146 -8.94 8.50 14.16
C GLN A 146 -7.82 9.43 13.70
N ARG A 147 -6.60 8.91 13.53
CA ARG A 147 -5.44 9.66 13.04
C ARG A 147 -5.37 9.71 11.52
N ILE A 148 -6.01 8.75 10.85
CA ILE A 148 -6.10 8.68 9.40
C ILE A 148 -7.51 8.29 8.97
N GLU A 149 -7.93 8.75 7.80
CA GLU A 149 -9.13 8.27 7.12
C GLU A 149 -8.75 7.23 6.07
N LEU A 150 -9.33 6.02 6.15
CA LEU A 150 -9.11 4.96 5.16
C LEU A 150 -10.03 5.12 3.93
N THR A 151 -10.19 6.36 3.46
CA THR A 151 -10.96 6.64 2.25
C THR A 151 -10.02 6.79 1.06
N SER A 152 -10.02 5.82 0.15
CA SER A 152 -9.22 5.90 -1.07
C SER A 152 -10.03 6.44 -2.25
N PRO A 153 -9.41 7.12 -3.23
CA PRO A 153 -10.07 7.51 -4.48
C PRO A 153 -10.72 6.34 -5.20
N LEU A 154 -10.08 5.17 -5.15
CA LEU A 154 -10.60 3.92 -5.69
C LEU A 154 -11.93 3.51 -5.03
N LEU A 155 -12.03 3.57 -3.70
CA LEU A 155 -13.27 3.25 -2.98
C LEU A 155 -14.41 4.20 -3.37
N VAL A 156 -14.10 5.49 -3.51
CA VAL A 156 -15.07 6.50 -3.96
C VAL A 156 -15.55 6.18 -5.38
N TYR A 157 -14.62 5.81 -6.27
CA TYR A 157 -14.95 5.47 -7.65
C TYR A 157 -15.77 4.17 -7.75
N VAL A 158 -15.40 3.13 -7.02
CA VAL A 158 -16.17 1.87 -6.95
C VAL A 158 -17.60 2.13 -6.48
N ARG A 159 -17.80 3.00 -5.49
CA ARG A 159 -19.14 3.38 -5.03
C ARG A 159 -19.94 4.12 -6.11
N LYS A 160 -19.32 5.05 -6.86
CA LYS A 160 -19.95 5.70 -8.02
C LYS A 160 -20.37 4.66 -9.08
N LEU A 161 -19.49 3.71 -9.37
CA LEU A 161 -19.73 2.66 -10.34
C LEU A 161 -20.89 1.74 -9.93
N ILE A 162 -20.95 1.34 -8.65
CA ILE A 162 -22.07 0.57 -8.09
C ILE A 162 -23.37 1.39 -8.17
N ALA A 163 -23.33 2.67 -7.82
CA ALA A 163 -24.49 3.56 -7.92
C ALA A 163 -25.01 3.61 -9.37
N ALA A 164 -24.12 3.78 -10.35
CA ALA A 164 -24.48 3.79 -11.77
C ALA A 164 -25.06 2.44 -12.24
N ILE A 165 -24.47 1.30 -11.82
CA ILE A 165 -24.96 -0.04 -12.18
C ILE A 165 -26.39 -0.26 -11.71
N PHE A 166 -26.74 0.20 -10.51
CA PHE A 166 -28.04 -0.01 -9.87
C PHE A 166 -29.02 1.18 -10.05
N ASP A 167 -28.69 2.18 -10.86
CA ASP A 167 -29.49 3.40 -11.09
C ASP A 167 -29.91 4.10 -9.79
N LYS A 168 -28.95 4.20 -8.84
CA LYS A 168 -29.13 4.81 -7.54
C LYS A 168 -28.15 5.96 -7.30
N LYS A 169 -28.42 6.75 -6.26
CA LYS A 169 -27.47 7.78 -5.81
C LYS A 169 -26.32 7.17 -5.01
N THR A 170 -25.17 7.83 -5.03
CA THR A 170 -23.97 7.38 -4.30
C THR A 170 -24.13 7.41 -2.78
N ASP A 171 -25.07 8.21 -2.24
CA ASP A 171 -25.43 8.31 -0.82
C ASP A 171 -26.59 7.38 -0.43
N ASP A 172 -27.15 6.60 -1.37
CA ASP A 172 -28.15 5.58 -1.07
C ASP A 172 -27.55 4.52 -0.14
N LYS A 173 -28.28 4.18 0.94
CA LYS A 173 -27.84 3.21 1.95
C LYS A 173 -27.53 1.83 1.35
N ASP A 174 -28.32 1.38 0.38
CA ASP A 174 -28.10 0.10 -0.28
C ASP A 174 -26.79 0.10 -1.10
N VAL A 175 -26.50 1.20 -1.82
CA VAL A 175 -25.22 1.39 -2.53
C VAL A 175 -24.05 1.36 -1.56
N ILE A 176 -24.17 2.06 -0.43
CA ILE A 176 -23.12 2.09 0.59
C ILE A 176 -22.87 0.68 1.13
N PHE A 177 -23.92 -0.07 1.50
CA PHE A 177 -23.76 -1.43 2.02
C PHE A 177 -23.25 -2.41 0.97
N LYS A 178 -23.70 -2.35 -0.29
CA LYS A 178 -23.13 -3.14 -1.38
C LYS A 178 -21.64 -2.88 -1.55
N THR A 179 -21.23 -1.60 -1.51
CA THR A 179 -19.82 -1.21 -1.58
C THR A 179 -19.01 -1.80 -0.42
N ILE A 180 -19.51 -1.66 0.82
CA ILE A 180 -18.85 -2.19 2.02
C ILE A 180 -18.70 -3.72 1.92
N PHE A 181 -19.75 -4.44 1.55
CA PHE A 181 -19.72 -5.90 1.47
C PHE A 181 -18.79 -6.41 0.38
N ILE A 182 -18.77 -5.78 -0.81
CA ILE A 182 -17.85 -6.14 -1.87
C ILE A 182 -16.40 -5.96 -1.42
N ILE A 183 -16.06 -4.80 -0.85
CA ILE A 183 -14.70 -4.50 -0.40
C ILE A 183 -14.29 -5.37 0.78
N SER A 184 -15.22 -5.68 1.69
CA SER A 184 -14.96 -6.55 2.84
C SER A 184 -14.55 -7.97 2.42
N GLN A 185 -15.12 -8.53 1.36
CA GLN A 185 -14.74 -9.84 0.85
C GLN A 185 -13.27 -9.87 0.39
N ILE A 186 -12.77 -8.77 -0.19
CA ILE A 186 -11.38 -8.65 -0.61
C ILE A 186 -10.46 -8.46 0.59
N ASN A 187 -10.84 -7.61 1.53
CA ASN A 187 -9.95 -7.15 2.60
C ASN A 187 -9.96 -8.09 3.82
N SER A 188 -11.09 -8.73 4.13
CA SER A 188 -11.31 -9.48 5.37
C SER A 188 -10.21 -10.53 5.66
N PRO A 189 -9.78 -11.38 4.73
CA PRO A 189 -8.72 -12.34 5.02
C PRO A 189 -7.39 -11.67 5.37
N LYS A 190 -7.12 -10.49 4.79
CA LYS A 190 -5.88 -9.73 5.00
C LYS A 190 -5.91 -8.86 6.26
N ILE A 191 -7.09 -8.45 6.72
CA ILE A 191 -7.27 -7.70 7.97
C ILE A 191 -6.95 -8.59 9.18
N MET A 192 -7.32 -9.88 9.11
CA MET A 192 -7.06 -10.87 10.17
C MET A 192 -6.16 -12.01 9.66
N PRO A 193 -4.93 -11.73 9.23
CA PRO A 193 -4.11 -12.72 8.52
C PRO A 193 -3.74 -13.91 9.40
N ALA A 194 -3.50 -13.70 10.70
CA ALA A 194 -3.18 -14.77 11.63
C ALA A 194 -4.35 -15.79 11.76
N PHE A 195 -5.59 -15.32 11.74
CA PHE A 195 -6.78 -16.17 11.77
C PHE A 195 -6.96 -16.91 10.43
N SER A 196 -6.95 -16.17 9.33
CA SER A 196 -7.21 -16.71 7.99
C SER A 196 -6.14 -17.74 7.58
N LEU A 197 -4.86 -17.41 7.75
CA LEU A 197 -3.75 -18.30 7.40
C LEU A 197 -3.70 -19.55 8.30
N LYS A 198 -4.08 -19.42 9.58
CA LYS A 198 -4.21 -20.57 10.47
C LYS A 198 -5.30 -21.54 10.01
N LEU A 199 -6.46 -21.04 9.58
CA LEU A 199 -7.54 -21.87 9.03
C LEU A 199 -7.13 -22.56 7.73
N LEU A 200 -6.40 -21.83 6.86
CA LEU A 200 -5.88 -22.36 5.60
C LEU A 200 -4.69 -23.29 5.79
N LYS A 201 -4.09 -23.36 6.99
CA LYS A 201 -2.84 -24.07 7.30
C LYS A 201 -1.67 -23.64 6.38
N GLN A 202 -1.56 -22.34 6.16
CA GLN A 202 -0.57 -21.72 5.27
C GLN A 202 0.19 -20.61 6.01
N GLU A 203 1.38 -20.27 5.53
CA GLU A 203 2.17 -19.13 6.04
C GLU A 203 1.89 -17.82 5.26
N LYS A 204 1.44 -17.96 4.02
CA LYS A 204 1.12 -16.83 3.12
C LYS A 204 -0.01 -17.20 2.16
N PHE A 205 -0.69 -16.20 1.66
CA PHE A 205 -1.69 -16.38 0.62
C PHE A 205 -1.04 -16.78 -0.71
N SER A 206 -1.65 -17.73 -1.41
CA SER A 206 -1.23 -18.28 -2.70
C SER A 206 -1.96 -17.61 -3.87
N GLU A 207 -1.56 -17.91 -5.10
CA GLU A 207 -2.30 -17.52 -6.30
C GLU A 207 -3.69 -18.18 -6.37
N GLU A 208 -3.81 -19.40 -5.86
CA GLU A 208 -5.09 -20.11 -5.75
C GLU A 208 -6.05 -19.36 -4.83
N ASP A 209 -5.58 -18.89 -3.67
CA ASP A 209 -6.39 -18.10 -2.74
C ASP A 209 -6.92 -16.81 -3.39
N LYS A 210 -6.08 -16.13 -4.17
CA LYS A 210 -6.50 -14.93 -4.94
C LYS A 210 -7.62 -15.27 -5.92
N ASN A 211 -7.50 -16.38 -6.63
CA ASN A 211 -8.54 -16.81 -7.59
C ASN A 211 -9.85 -17.18 -6.87
N ILE A 212 -9.78 -17.82 -5.71
CA ILE A 212 -10.95 -18.11 -4.88
C ILE A 212 -11.63 -16.81 -4.44
N ILE A 213 -10.87 -15.82 -3.97
CA ILE A 213 -11.40 -14.51 -3.58
C ILE A 213 -12.07 -13.81 -4.76
N LYS A 214 -11.41 -13.75 -5.92
CA LYS A 214 -11.98 -13.16 -7.15
C LYS A 214 -13.30 -13.83 -7.53
N ASN A 215 -13.35 -15.15 -7.51
CA ASN A 215 -14.54 -15.92 -7.86
C ASN A 215 -15.70 -15.67 -6.87
N ASN A 216 -15.42 -15.61 -5.57
CA ASN A 216 -16.42 -15.31 -4.54
C ASN A 216 -17.01 -13.90 -4.73
N VAL A 217 -16.16 -12.90 -4.96
CA VAL A 217 -16.59 -11.52 -5.25
C VAL A 217 -17.46 -11.47 -6.51
N ARG A 218 -17.05 -12.15 -7.58
CA ARG A 218 -17.83 -12.24 -8.83
C ARG A 218 -19.20 -12.90 -8.61
N THR A 219 -19.25 -14.00 -7.86
CA THR A 219 -20.50 -14.70 -7.53
C THR A 219 -21.44 -13.80 -6.74
N TYR A 220 -20.92 -13.04 -5.78
CA TYR A 220 -21.72 -12.10 -5.01
C TYR A 220 -22.30 -10.98 -5.91
N ILE A 221 -21.48 -10.37 -6.76
CA ILE A 221 -21.95 -9.34 -7.71
C ILE A 221 -23.00 -9.90 -8.65
N GLN A 222 -22.77 -11.10 -9.20
CA GLN A 222 -23.74 -11.75 -10.09
C GLN A 222 -25.09 -11.98 -9.40
N ALA A 223 -25.10 -12.38 -8.15
CA ALA A 223 -26.32 -12.54 -7.38
C ALA A 223 -27.06 -11.19 -7.22
N LEU A 224 -26.35 -10.11 -6.90
CA LEU A 224 -26.94 -8.77 -6.81
C LEU A 224 -27.52 -8.28 -8.15
N LEU A 225 -26.86 -8.58 -9.28
CA LEU A 225 -27.34 -8.19 -10.60
C LEU A 225 -28.60 -8.95 -11.02
N ASN A 226 -28.72 -10.22 -10.64
CA ASN A 226 -29.88 -11.05 -10.94
C ASN A 226 -31.14 -10.58 -10.16
N GLU A 227 -30.99 -10.01 -8.96
CA GLU A 227 -32.11 -9.43 -8.18
C GLU A 227 -32.75 -8.21 -8.87
N VAL A 228 -32.02 -7.52 -9.74
CA VAL A 228 -32.53 -6.32 -10.45
C VAL A 228 -33.24 -6.68 -11.75
N GLN A 229 -33.01 -7.89 -12.28
CA GLN A 229 -33.58 -8.34 -13.56
C GLN A 229 -34.86 -9.18 -13.38
N GLY A 230 -35.23 -9.56 -12.17
CA GLY A 230 -36.46 -10.28 -11.79
C GLY A 230 -37.47 -9.37 -11.16
#